data_e0815cc5e3e0d155f72df412fdc2860f
#
_entry.id   e0815cc5e3e0d155f72df412fdc2860f
#
_cell.length_a   1.000
_cell.length_b   1.000
_cell.length_c   1.000
_cell.angle_alpha   90.00
_cell.angle_beta   90.00
_cell.angle_gamma   90.00
#
_symmetry.space_group_name_H-M   'P 1'
#
loop_
_entity.id
_entity.type
_entity.pdbx_description
1 polymer ?
#
loop_
_entity_poly.entity_id
_entity_poly.type
_entity_poly.pdbx_seq_one_letter_code
_entity_poly.pdbx_strand_id
1 'polypeptide(L)'
;MTEPNPTNHILPKKRVVVALTGATGIIYGIRLLEVLQTMPDVESHAVISPAAKRTLVEETDATVKQVEALADVVYDYRDIGAALASGSFHTHAMVIVPCSIKTMASLALSFADNLITRAGDVTLKEGRP
;
A
#
# COMPACT_ATOMS: atom_id res chain seq x y z
N MET A 1 -19.36 -37.61 -12.01
CA MET A 1 -18.09 -36.87 -12.00
C MET A 1 -18.40 -35.42 -12.34
N THR A 2 -18.03 -34.58 -11.42
CA THR A 2 -18.20 -33.16 -11.63
C THR A 2 -17.00 -32.60 -12.35
N GLU A 3 -17.24 -32.03 -13.49
CA GLU A 3 -16.25 -31.23 -14.16
C GLU A 3 -15.77 -30.13 -13.22
N PRO A 4 -14.46 -29.77 -13.21
CA PRO A 4 -14.03 -28.59 -12.48
C PRO A 4 -14.85 -27.42 -13.02
N ASN A 5 -15.63 -26.83 -12.14
CA ASN A 5 -16.44 -25.70 -12.52
C ASN A 5 -15.52 -24.57 -12.97
N PRO A 6 -15.66 -24.06 -14.20
CA PRO A 6 -14.83 -22.95 -14.64
C PRO A 6 -14.99 -21.71 -13.74
N THR A 7 -16.07 -21.64 -12.96
CA THR A 7 -16.24 -20.57 -11.97
C THR A 7 -15.43 -20.79 -10.70
N ASN A 8 -14.81 -21.99 -10.52
CA ASN A 8 -13.84 -22.23 -9.47
C ASN A 8 -12.48 -21.62 -9.78
N HIS A 9 -12.35 -20.92 -10.88
CA HIS A 9 -11.19 -20.11 -11.11
C HIS A 9 -11.16 -19.04 -10.03
N ILE A 10 -10.09 -19.07 -9.26
CA ILE A 10 -9.83 -18.02 -8.29
C ILE A 10 -9.75 -16.72 -9.10
N LEU A 11 -10.74 -15.85 -8.90
CA LEU A 11 -10.69 -14.52 -9.49
C LEU A 11 -9.42 -13.83 -9.00
N PRO A 12 -8.74 -13.07 -9.85
CA PRO A 12 -7.58 -12.29 -9.40
C PRO A 12 -7.99 -11.43 -8.20
N LYS A 13 -7.20 -11.48 -7.16
CA LYS A 13 -7.44 -10.64 -6.00
C LYS A 13 -7.31 -9.18 -6.39
N LYS A 14 -8.10 -8.34 -5.77
CA LYS A 14 -7.99 -6.89 -5.92
C LYS A 14 -6.76 -6.41 -5.15
N ARG A 15 -5.82 -5.81 -5.85
CA ARG A 15 -4.62 -5.25 -5.23
C ARG A 15 -4.93 -3.88 -4.67
N VAL A 16 -4.76 -3.72 -3.37
CA VAL A 16 -4.91 -2.44 -2.67
C VAL A 16 -3.55 -2.03 -2.15
N VAL A 17 -3.07 -0.88 -2.59
CA VAL A 17 -1.80 -0.32 -2.13
C VAL A 17 -2.05 0.49 -0.88
N VAL A 18 -1.33 0.17 0.20
CA VAL A 18 -1.42 0.90 1.46
C VAL A 18 -0.05 1.49 1.76
N ALA A 19 0.04 2.81 1.72
CA ALA A 19 1.26 3.52 2.05
C ALA A 19 1.11 4.19 3.42
N LEU A 20 2.11 4.02 4.27
CA LEU A 20 2.18 4.66 5.58
C LEU A 20 3.30 5.70 5.54
N THR A 21 2.97 6.95 5.85
CA THR A 21 3.95 8.03 5.87
C THR A 21 4.08 8.66 7.25
N GLY A 22 5.03 9.56 7.43
CA GLY A 22 5.44 10.07 8.72
C GLY A 22 4.55 11.17 9.28
N ALA A 23 3.28 10.87 9.49
CA ALA A 23 2.34 11.77 10.16
C ALA A 23 1.76 11.06 11.37
N THR A 24 1.18 11.81 12.29
CA THR A 24 0.46 11.22 13.42
C THR A 24 -0.75 10.43 12.93
N GLY A 25 -1.13 9.38 13.68
CA GLY A 25 -2.24 8.53 13.30
C GLY A 25 -1.80 7.26 12.57
N ILE A 26 -0.59 6.79 12.82
CA ILE A 26 -0.07 5.55 12.24
C ILE A 26 -0.99 4.35 12.52
N ILE A 27 -1.71 4.40 13.64
CA ILE A 27 -2.63 3.34 14.04
C ILE A 27 -3.75 3.11 12.99
N TYR A 28 -4.15 4.15 12.26
CA TYR A 28 -5.17 4.02 11.23
C TYR A 28 -4.67 3.18 10.05
N GLY A 29 -3.40 3.35 9.67
CA GLY A 29 -2.77 2.53 8.64
C GLY A 29 -2.63 1.08 9.07
N ILE A 30 -2.23 0.86 10.31
CA ILE A 30 -2.13 -0.50 10.88
C ILE A 30 -3.50 -1.16 10.88
N ARG A 31 -4.52 -0.45 11.34
CA ARG A 31 -5.89 -0.98 11.40
C ARG A 31 -6.43 -1.32 10.00
N LEU A 32 -6.13 -0.48 9.01
CA LEU A 32 -6.51 -0.77 7.63
C LEU A 32 -5.88 -2.08 7.16
N LEU A 33 -4.58 -2.26 7.39
CA LEU A 33 -3.90 -3.52 7.03
C LEU A 33 -4.52 -4.73 7.72
N GLU A 34 -4.86 -4.60 9.01
CA GLU A 34 -5.53 -5.67 9.74
C GLU A 34 -6.89 -6.04 9.12
N VAL A 35 -7.68 -5.04 8.75
CA VAL A 35 -8.98 -5.26 8.11
C VAL A 35 -8.83 -5.90 6.74
N LEU A 36 -7.90 -5.41 5.92
CA LEU A 36 -7.66 -5.97 4.59
C LEU A 36 -7.19 -7.43 4.67
N GLN A 37 -6.43 -7.78 5.70
CA GLN A 37 -5.98 -9.15 5.92
C GLN A 37 -7.14 -10.13 6.09
N THR A 38 -8.27 -9.68 6.61
CA THR A 38 -9.48 -10.50 6.78
C THR A 38 -10.30 -10.64 5.50
N MET A 39 -9.97 -9.94 4.45
CA MET A 39 -10.73 -9.93 3.19
C MET A 39 -10.07 -10.88 2.18
N PRO A 40 -10.68 -12.05 1.89
CA PRO A 40 -10.03 -13.06 1.06
C PRO A 40 -9.87 -12.68 -0.40
N ASP A 41 -10.64 -11.71 -0.89
CA ASP A 41 -10.61 -11.23 -2.27
C ASP A 41 -9.67 -10.03 -2.47
N VAL A 42 -8.97 -9.60 -1.42
CA VAL A 42 -8.07 -8.45 -1.44
C VAL A 42 -6.65 -8.90 -1.16
N GLU A 43 -5.73 -8.33 -1.90
CA GLU A 43 -4.29 -8.49 -1.69
C GLU A 43 -3.71 -7.12 -1.34
N SER A 44 -3.17 -6.98 -0.12
CA SER A 44 -2.60 -5.72 0.33
C SER A 44 -1.13 -5.61 -0.06
N HIS A 45 -0.76 -4.45 -0.60
CA HIS A 45 0.59 -4.12 -1.02
C HIS A 45 1.04 -2.92 -0.21
N ALA A 46 1.94 -3.13 0.74
CA ALA A 46 2.33 -2.10 1.69
C ALA A 46 3.69 -1.47 1.35
N VAL A 47 3.75 -0.16 1.55
CA VAL A 47 5.00 0.60 1.52
C VAL A 47 5.03 1.48 2.77
N ILE A 48 6.07 1.35 3.58
CA ILE A 48 6.21 2.12 4.81
C ILE A 48 7.43 3.04 4.68
N SER A 49 7.22 4.34 4.77
CA SER A 49 8.34 5.29 4.68
C SER A 49 9.24 5.20 5.91
N PRO A 50 10.52 5.62 5.81
CA PRO A 50 11.41 5.67 6.98
C PRO A 50 10.84 6.51 8.13
N ALA A 51 10.19 7.63 7.81
CA ALA A 51 9.55 8.47 8.81
C ALA A 51 8.36 7.75 9.48
N ALA A 52 7.58 6.98 8.70
CA ALA A 52 6.49 6.18 9.25
C ALA A 52 7.00 5.08 10.18
N LYS A 53 8.11 4.44 9.84
CA LYS A 53 8.74 3.43 10.71
C LYS A 53 9.10 4.03 12.07
N ARG A 54 9.60 5.25 12.07
CA ARG A 54 9.94 6.00 13.30
C ARG A 54 8.69 6.34 14.10
N THR A 55 7.68 6.89 13.44
CA THR A 55 6.41 7.24 14.07
C THR A 55 5.72 6.02 14.67
N LEU A 56 5.79 4.89 13.99
CA LEU A 56 5.23 3.62 14.45
C LEU A 56 5.83 3.21 15.80
N VAL A 57 7.14 3.28 15.93
CA VAL A 57 7.83 2.95 17.18
C VAL A 57 7.48 3.95 18.28
N GLU A 58 7.31 5.22 17.94
CA GLU A 58 7.00 6.28 18.91
C GLU A 58 5.54 6.24 19.38
N GLU A 59 4.59 5.96 18.48
CA GLU A 59 3.16 6.05 18.76
C GLU A 59 2.52 4.72 19.19
N THR A 60 3.17 3.59 18.91
CA THR A 60 2.58 2.26 19.18
C THR A 60 3.58 1.32 19.85
N ASP A 61 3.07 0.22 20.38
CA ASP A 61 3.90 -0.88 20.89
C ASP A 61 4.25 -1.91 19.80
N ALA A 62 3.77 -1.70 18.57
CA ALA A 62 4.05 -2.60 17.46
C ALA A 62 5.47 -2.42 16.92
N THR A 63 6.04 -3.48 16.40
CA THR A 63 7.30 -3.41 15.65
C THR A 63 7.03 -3.26 14.15
N VAL A 64 8.02 -2.76 13.43
CA VAL A 64 7.93 -2.66 11.96
C VAL A 64 7.64 -4.03 11.35
N LYS A 65 8.32 -5.08 11.81
CA LYS A 65 8.10 -6.44 11.32
C LYS A 65 6.68 -6.93 11.55
N GLN A 66 6.09 -6.61 12.70
CA GLN A 66 4.71 -6.99 13.00
C GLN A 66 3.73 -6.33 12.02
N VAL A 67 3.96 -5.05 11.71
CA VAL A 67 3.10 -4.33 10.77
C VAL A 67 3.30 -4.83 9.34
N GLU A 68 4.53 -5.07 8.94
CA GLU A 68 4.83 -5.63 7.62
C GLU A 68 4.19 -7.00 7.43
N ALA A 69 4.15 -7.82 8.49
CA ALA A 69 3.53 -9.14 8.45
C ALA A 69 2.01 -9.10 8.22
N LEU A 70 1.36 -7.96 8.41
CA LEU A 70 -0.07 -7.79 8.13
C LEU A 70 -0.37 -7.67 6.63
N ALA A 71 0.62 -7.27 5.84
CA ALA A 71 0.45 -7.10 4.40
C ALA A 71 0.80 -8.38 3.65
N ASP A 72 0.14 -8.59 2.52
CA ASP A 72 0.45 -9.72 1.64
C ASP A 72 1.78 -9.52 0.93
N VAL A 73 2.07 -8.29 0.50
CA VAL A 73 3.31 -7.93 -0.17
C VAL A 73 3.85 -6.63 0.44
N VAL A 74 5.14 -6.60 0.69
CA VAL A 74 5.82 -5.42 1.24
C VAL A 74 6.90 -4.97 0.27
N TYR A 75 6.97 -3.67 0.01
CA TYR A 75 7.96 -3.07 -0.88
C TYR A 75 8.89 -2.16 -0.10
N ASP A 76 10.12 -2.08 -0.55
CA ASP A 76 11.07 -1.10 -0.05
C ASP A 76 10.71 0.30 -0.60
N TYR A 77 10.58 1.26 0.28
CA TYR A 77 10.30 2.66 -0.04
C TYR A 77 11.28 3.25 -1.07
N ARG A 78 12.52 2.76 -1.10
CA ARG A 78 13.57 3.25 -2.00
C ARG A 78 13.56 2.58 -3.37
N ASP A 79 12.82 1.49 -3.52
CA ASP A 79 12.79 0.72 -4.77
C ASP A 79 11.82 1.36 -5.77
N ILE A 80 12.29 2.41 -6.43
CA ILE A 80 11.53 3.14 -7.45
C ILE A 80 11.32 2.34 -8.74
N GLY A 81 11.95 1.18 -8.86
CA GLY A 81 11.76 0.25 -9.97
C GLY A 81 10.82 -0.90 -9.65
N ALA A 82 10.19 -0.91 -8.45
CA ALA A 82 9.26 -1.96 -8.08
C ALA A 82 7.99 -1.93 -8.95
N ALA A 83 7.24 -3.02 -8.91
CA ALA A 83 6.01 -3.17 -9.71
C ALA A 83 5.02 -2.02 -9.53
N LEU A 84 4.88 -1.50 -8.31
CA LEU A 84 3.99 -0.38 -8.01
C LEU A 84 4.31 0.90 -8.79
N ALA A 85 5.53 1.03 -9.28
CA ALA A 85 5.96 2.19 -10.06
C ALA A 85 5.60 2.08 -11.54
N SER A 86 4.95 1.00 -11.94
CA SER A 86 4.57 0.75 -13.33
C SER A 86 3.06 0.81 -13.52
N GLY A 87 2.61 1.57 -14.52
CA GLY A 87 1.19 1.62 -14.89
C GLY A 87 0.64 0.30 -15.42
N SER A 88 1.51 -0.58 -15.91
CA SER A 88 1.11 -1.91 -16.39
C SER A 88 0.82 -2.89 -15.26
N PHE A 89 1.31 -2.62 -14.05
CA PHE A 89 0.97 -3.40 -12.86
C PHE A 89 -0.38 -2.92 -12.33
N HIS A 90 -1.41 -3.68 -12.59
CA HIS A 90 -2.77 -3.24 -12.29
C HIS A 90 -3.06 -3.30 -10.80
N THR A 91 -3.35 -2.14 -10.20
CA THR A 91 -3.83 -2.03 -8.82
C THR A 91 -5.25 -1.50 -8.82
N HIS A 92 -6.04 -1.91 -7.83
CA HIS A 92 -7.45 -1.53 -7.74
C HIS A 92 -7.64 -0.16 -7.09
N ALA A 93 -6.84 0.12 -6.07
CA ALA A 93 -6.91 1.38 -5.32
C ALA A 93 -5.61 1.60 -4.55
N MET A 94 -5.37 2.85 -4.17
CA MET A 94 -4.25 3.22 -3.29
C MET A 94 -4.75 4.11 -2.16
N VAL A 95 -4.32 3.80 -0.95
CA VAL A 95 -4.62 4.59 0.25
C VAL A 95 -3.32 4.99 0.91
N ILE A 96 -3.16 6.25 1.21
CA ILE A 96 -2.01 6.77 1.96
C ILE A 96 -2.52 7.20 3.33
N VAL A 97 -2.20 6.43 4.35
CA VAL A 97 -2.75 6.61 5.69
C VAL A 97 -1.76 6.18 6.78
N PRO A 98 -1.27 7.12 7.61
CA PRO A 98 -1.48 8.56 7.48
C PRO A 98 -0.70 9.16 6.32
N CYS A 99 -1.13 10.32 5.84
CA CYS A 99 -0.46 11.03 4.75
C CYS A 99 0.21 12.29 5.31
N SER A 100 1.53 12.37 5.23
CA SER A 100 2.27 13.56 5.63
C SER A 100 2.02 14.71 4.65
N ILE A 101 2.19 15.94 5.14
CA ILE A 101 2.07 17.14 4.29
C ILE A 101 3.08 17.07 3.13
N LYS A 102 4.31 16.62 3.41
CA LYS A 102 5.32 16.45 2.37
C LYS A 102 4.85 15.49 1.27
N THR A 103 4.28 14.36 1.65
CA THR A 103 3.77 13.37 0.69
C THR A 103 2.62 13.96 -0.14
N MET A 104 1.68 14.62 0.51
CA MET A 104 0.56 15.25 -0.17
C MET A 104 1.03 16.32 -1.17
N ALA A 105 1.97 17.17 -0.77
CA ALA A 105 2.55 18.19 -1.62
C ALA A 105 3.29 17.56 -2.83
N SER A 106 4.04 16.50 -2.59
CA SER A 106 4.76 15.78 -3.65
C SER A 106 3.80 15.19 -4.67
N LEU A 107 2.68 14.61 -4.21
CA LEU A 107 1.65 14.06 -5.10
C LEU A 107 0.99 15.17 -5.92
N ALA A 108 0.68 16.29 -5.30
CA ALA A 108 0.04 17.43 -5.97
C ALA A 108 0.93 18.04 -7.05
N LEU A 109 2.25 18.00 -6.86
CA LEU A 109 3.24 18.56 -7.79
C LEU A 109 3.86 17.51 -8.71
N SER A 110 3.43 16.26 -8.64
CA SER A 110 4.01 15.13 -9.37
C SER A 110 5.51 14.98 -9.13
N PHE A 111 5.95 15.30 -7.92
CA PHE A 111 7.35 15.14 -7.49
C PHE A 111 7.54 13.73 -6.92
N ALA A 112 7.99 12.81 -7.76
CA ALA A 112 7.99 11.38 -7.46
C ALA A 112 9.41 10.83 -7.32
N ASP A 113 10.03 11.05 -6.15
CA ASP A 113 11.40 10.63 -5.85
C ASP A 113 11.52 9.40 -4.95
N ASN A 114 10.39 8.78 -4.60
CA ASN A 114 10.34 7.56 -3.82
C ASN A 114 9.19 6.68 -4.30
N LEU A 115 9.14 5.43 -3.82
CA LEU A 115 8.13 4.49 -4.33
C LEU A 115 6.71 4.92 -4.01
N ILE A 116 6.45 5.51 -2.84
CA ILE A 116 5.10 5.96 -2.47
C ILE A 116 4.61 7.04 -3.44
N THR A 117 5.41 8.06 -3.67
CA THR A 117 5.01 9.15 -4.57
C THR A 117 4.96 8.70 -6.03
N ARG A 118 5.82 7.77 -6.43
CA ARG A 118 5.74 7.17 -7.76
C ARG A 118 4.47 6.34 -7.95
N ALA A 119 4.12 5.52 -6.98
CA ALA A 119 2.89 4.72 -7.04
C ALA A 119 1.66 5.64 -7.05
N GLY A 120 1.69 6.72 -6.28
CA GLY A 120 0.63 7.74 -6.28
C GLY A 120 0.49 8.42 -7.63
N ASP A 121 1.61 8.82 -8.24
CA ASP A 121 1.63 9.46 -9.56
C ASP A 121 1.05 8.52 -10.63
N VAL A 122 1.45 7.25 -10.61
CA VAL A 122 0.92 6.22 -11.51
C VAL A 122 -0.58 6.03 -11.30
N THR A 123 -1.02 5.96 -10.05
CA THR A 123 -2.43 5.78 -9.70
C THR A 123 -3.28 6.93 -10.26
N LEU A 124 -2.81 8.16 -10.11
CA LEU A 124 -3.48 9.35 -10.64
C LEU A 124 -3.49 9.32 -12.17
N LYS A 125 -2.35 9.03 -12.80
CA LYS A 125 -2.24 8.98 -14.26
C LYS A 125 -3.17 7.94 -14.88
N GLU A 126 -3.29 6.78 -14.25
CA GLU A 126 -4.14 5.69 -14.72
C GLU A 126 -5.61 5.87 -14.33
N GLY A 127 -5.97 6.95 -13.65
CA GLY A 127 -7.34 7.23 -13.24
C GLY A 127 -7.91 6.26 -12.22
N ARG A 128 -7.05 5.67 -11.39
CA ARG A 128 -7.47 4.74 -10.33
C ARG A 128 -7.73 5.50 -9.03
N PRO A 129 -8.70 5.06 -8.21
CA PRO A 129 -8.93 5.70 -6.90
C PRO A 129 -7.75 5.53 -5.96
#